data_84c3fbc92e78ea049d7e5e0871431dc8
#
_entry.id   84c3fbc92e78ea049d7e5e0871431dc8
#
_cell.length_a   1.000
_cell.length_b   1.000
_cell.length_c   1.000
_cell.angle_alpha   90.00
_cell.angle_beta   90.00
_cell.angle_gamma   90.00
#
_symmetry.space_group_name_H-M   'P 1'
#
loop_
_entity.id
_entity.type
_entity.pdbx_description
1 polymer ?
#
loop_
_entity_poly.entity_id
_entity_poly.type
_entity_poly.pdbx_seq_one_letter_code
_entity_poly.pdbx_strand_id
1 'polypeptide(L)'
;MLRRAALVTLLLVLLAAPGAAALSIPPPPDRRVNDYAGALSPAERDGLEQQLIAREATSQNQVVVAVFRSLGGESLEDYSIRLAKAWRIGQKGLDNGVIFLVFVDDRKMRIEVGYGLESKLTDALASQILRQDVA
;
A
#
# COMPACT_ATOMS: atom_id res chain seq x y z
N MET A 1 54.77 -26.97 39.05
CA MET A 1 53.28 -27.20 38.92
C MET A 1 52.76 -26.18 38.00
N LEU A 2 52.42 -26.57 36.81
CA LEU A 2 51.84 -25.70 35.80
C LEU A 2 50.31 -25.71 35.96
N ARG A 3 49.73 -24.61 36.44
CA ARG A 3 48.30 -24.42 36.44
C ARG A 3 47.90 -23.94 35.04
N ARG A 4 47.32 -24.83 34.27
CA ARG A 4 46.68 -24.48 33.00
C ARG A 4 45.38 -23.75 33.30
N ALA A 5 45.38 -22.44 33.19
CA ALA A 5 44.18 -21.67 33.15
C ALA A 5 43.54 -21.82 31.73
N ALA A 6 42.49 -22.60 31.65
CA ALA A 6 41.68 -22.66 30.44
C ALA A 6 40.85 -21.38 30.33
N LEU A 7 41.28 -20.48 29.48
CA LEU A 7 40.47 -19.34 29.06
C LEU A 7 39.36 -19.87 28.14
N VAL A 8 38.18 -20.08 28.69
CA VAL A 8 36.99 -20.30 27.89
C VAL A 8 36.55 -18.94 27.36
N THR A 9 36.98 -18.64 26.17
CA THR A 9 36.47 -17.48 25.43
C THR A 9 35.09 -17.83 24.96
N LEU A 10 34.08 -17.41 25.72
CA LEU A 10 32.67 -17.50 25.31
C LEU A 10 32.44 -16.51 24.15
N LEU A 11 32.56 -17.01 22.93
CA LEU A 11 32.21 -16.27 21.73
C LEU A 11 30.71 -16.09 21.71
N LEU A 12 30.25 -14.95 22.22
CA LEU A 12 28.85 -14.53 22.10
C LEU A 12 28.59 -14.18 20.63
N VAL A 13 28.18 -15.15 19.84
CA VAL A 13 27.67 -14.90 18.49
C VAL A 13 26.35 -14.20 18.68
N LEU A 14 26.38 -12.87 18.59
CA LEU A 14 25.17 -12.05 18.50
C LEU A 14 24.51 -12.39 17.15
N LEU A 15 23.59 -13.34 17.14
CA LEU A 15 22.71 -13.55 16.01
C LEU A 15 21.85 -12.30 15.91
N ALA A 16 22.29 -11.32 15.13
CA ALA A 16 21.42 -10.25 14.70
C ALA A 16 20.29 -10.89 13.88
N ALA A 17 19.10 -10.98 14.46
CA ALA A 17 17.92 -11.35 13.70
C ALA A 17 17.82 -10.37 12.52
N PRO A 18 17.65 -10.85 11.27
CA PRO A 18 17.44 -9.94 10.16
C PRO A 18 16.19 -9.14 10.49
N GLY A 19 16.34 -7.84 10.72
CA GLY A 19 15.21 -6.94 10.88
C GLY A 19 14.33 -7.09 9.64
N ALA A 20 13.01 -7.21 9.82
CA ALA A 20 12.09 -7.24 8.69
C ALA A 20 12.34 -6.00 7.84
N ALA A 21 12.86 -6.18 6.63
CA ALA A 21 13.06 -5.08 5.71
C ALA A 21 11.70 -4.47 5.37
N ALA A 22 11.60 -3.12 5.37
CA ALA A 22 10.41 -2.43 4.93
C ALA A 22 10.04 -2.87 3.51
N LEU A 23 8.74 -3.06 3.24
CA LEU A 23 8.27 -3.40 1.90
C LEU A 23 8.64 -2.30 0.92
N SER A 24 9.10 -2.70 -0.25
CA SER A 24 9.38 -1.76 -1.34
C SER A 24 8.08 -1.19 -1.90
N ILE A 25 8.14 0.07 -2.33
CA ILE A 25 7.06 0.71 -3.06
C ILE A 25 7.26 0.41 -4.55
N PRO A 26 6.26 -0.16 -5.25
CA PRO A 26 6.34 -0.33 -6.69
C PRO A 26 6.49 1.02 -7.40
N PRO A 27 7.04 1.06 -8.62
CA PRO A 27 7.08 2.30 -9.41
C PRO A 27 5.68 2.88 -9.59
N PRO A 28 5.55 4.22 -9.78
CA PRO A 28 4.26 4.83 -10.10
C PRO A 28 3.59 4.13 -11.28
N PRO A 29 2.29 3.76 -11.14
CA PRO A 29 1.61 2.99 -12.17
C PRO A 29 1.20 3.87 -13.36
N ASP A 30 1.16 3.26 -14.53
CA ASP A 30 0.55 3.83 -15.74
C ASP A 30 -0.90 3.37 -15.94
N ARG A 31 -1.37 2.48 -15.08
CA ARG A 31 -2.73 1.91 -15.08
C ARG A 31 -3.52 2.33 -13.84
N ARG A 32 -4.86 2.27 -13.94
CA ARG A 32 -5.75 2.52 -12.78
C ARG A 32 -5.89 1.30 -11.89
N VAL A 33 -5.79 0.10 -12.45
CA VAL A 33 -5.89 -1.15 -11.68
C VAL A 33 -4.56 -1.89 -11.69
N ASN A 34 -3.95 -2.01 -10.51
CA ASN A 34 -2.65 -2.62 -10.32
C ASN A 34 -2.78 -3.79 -9.34
N ASP A 35 -2.86 -5.00 -9.87
CA ASP A 35 -3.05 -6.22 -9.10
C ASP A 35 -1.72 -6.96 -8.93
N TYR A 36 -0.99 -6.61 -7.89
CA TYR A 36 0.29 -7.27 -7.55
C TYR A 36 0.09 -8.63 -6.85
N ALA A 37 -1.14 -8.92 -6.45
CA ALA A 37 -1.48 -10.17 -5.76
C ALA A 37 -2.00 -11.26 -6.69
N GLY A 38 -2.37 -10.90 -7.93
CA GLY A 38 -3.03 -11.84 -8.83
C GLY A 38 -4.42 -12.26 -8.35
N ALA A 39 -5.11 -11.36 -7.62
CA ALA A 39 -6.41 -11.64 -7.03
C ALA A 39 -7.58 -11.45 -8.00
N LEU A 40 -7.38 -10.67 -9.06
CA LEU A 40 -8.38 -10.39 -10.08
C LEU A 40 -8.12 -11.23 -11.33
N SER A 41 -9.18 -11.71 -11.97
CA SER A 41 -9.07 -12.26 -13.31
C SER A 41 -8.70 -11.16 -14.31
N PRO A 42 -8.13 -11.50 -15.49
CA PRO A 42 -7.86 -10.51 -16.52
C PRO A 42 -9.12 -9.74 -16.94
N ALA A 43 -10.26 -10.40 -17.03
CA ALA A 43 -11.52 -9.75 -17.39
C ALA A 43 -12.02 -8.77 -16.31
N GLU A 44 -11.92 -9.15 -15.03
CA GLU A 44 -12.26 -8.28 -13.90
C GLU A 44 -11.37 -7.06 -13.86
N ARG A 45 -10.05 -7.26 -13.98
CA ARG A 45 -9.09 -6.18 -13.99
C ARG A 45 -9.34 -5.21 -15.13
N ASP A 46 -9.50 -5.72 -16.35
CA ASP A 46 -9.68 -4.87 -17.54
C ASP A 46 -11.03 -4.16 -17.50
N GLY A 47 -12.08 -4.82 -17.02
CA GLY A 47 -13.40 -4.20 -16.83
C GLY A 47 -13.36 -3.05 -15.83
N LEU A 48 -12.71 -3.22 -14.70
CA LEU A 48 -12.54 -2.17 -13.69
C LEU A 48 -11.66 -1.03 -14.22
N GLU A 49 -10.60 -1.34 -14.95
CA GLU A 49 -9.73 -0.36 -15.60
C GLU A 49 -10.54 0.57 -16.51
N GLN A 50 -11.40 0.01 -17.37
CA GLN A 50 -12.23 0.80 -18.27
C GLN A 50 -13.23 1.68 -17.51
N GLN A 51 -13.82 1.17 -16.44
CA GLN A 51 -14.72 1.96 -15.60
C GLN A 51 -14.02 3.15 -14.96
N LEU A 52 -12.81 2.94 -14.42
CA LEU A 52 -12.04 4.01 -13.79
C LEU A 52 -11.57 5.06 -14.79
N ILE A 53 -11.15 4.65 -15.98
CA ILE A 53 -10.79 5.58 -17.07
C ILE A 53 -12.01 6.43 -17.46
N ALA A 54 -13.18 5.82 -17.62
CA ALA A 54 -14.40 6.53 -17.97
C ALA A 54 -14.82 7.54 -16.89
N ARG A 55 -14.69 7.16 -15.62
CA ARG A 55 -14.96 8.05 -14.47
C ARG A 55 -13.99 9.24 -14.42
N GLU A 56 -12.72 8.99 -14.66
CA GLU A 56 -11.70 10.05 -14.71
C GLU A 56 -12.02 11.07 -15.82
N ALA A 57 -12.44 10.60 -16.99
CA ALA A 57 -12.79 11.47 -18.11
C ALA A 57 -13.94 12.45 -17.79
N THR A 58 -14.87 12.06 -16.95
CA THR A 58 -16.04 12.90 -16.57
C THR A 58 -15.79 13.72 -15.31
N SER A 59 -15.12 13.17 -14.29
CA SER A 59 -14.90 13.82 -12.99
C SER A 59 -13.59 14.60 -12.92
N GLN A 60 -12.62 14.27 -13.78
CA GLN A 60 -11.23 14.70 -13.75
C GLN A 60 -10.43 14.19 -12.53
N ASN A 61 -11.05 13.45 -11.63
CA ASN A 61 -10.39 12.85 -10.48
C ASN A 61 -9.78 11.51 -10.86
N GLN A 62 -8.54 11.28 -10.47
CA GLN A 62 -7.84 10.03 -10.73
C GLN A 62 -8.04 9.05 -9.57
N VAL A 63 -8.62 7.90 -9.86
CA VAL A 63 -8.75 6.80 -8.90
C VAL A 63 -7.88 5.64 -9.35
N VAL A 64 -6.99 5.21 -8.47
CA VAL A 64 -6.09 4.09 -8.70
C VAL A 64 -6.36 3.02 -7.66
N VAL A 65 -6.40 1.78 -8.09
CA VAL A 65 -6.53 0.60 -7.23
C VAL A 65 -5.21 -0.14 -7.19
N ALA A 66 -4.77 -0.51 -6.00
CA ALA A 66 -3.57 -1.30 -5.77
C ALA A 66 -3.90 -2.49 -4.87
N VAL A 67 -3.75 -3.70 -5.40
CA VAL A 67 -4.01 -4.94 -4.68
C VAL A 67 -2.68 -5.63 -4.40
N PHE A 68 -2.36 -5.78 -3.11
CA PHE A 68 -1.15 -6.42 -2.62
C PHE A 68 -1.46 -7.73 -1.94
N ARG A 69 -0.49 -8.66 -1.92
CA ARG A 69 -0.63 -9.92 -1.22
C ARG A 69 -0.64 -9.73 0.29
N SER A 70 0.36 -9.04 0.82
CA SER A 70 0.56 -8.92 2.27
C SER A 70 1.30 -7.63 2.62
N LEU A 71 1.03 -7.11 3.82
CA LEU A 71 1.81 -6.03 4.46
C LEU A 71 3.16 -6.51 4.99
N GLY A 72 3.37 -7.82 5.12
CA GLY A 72 4.62 -8.34 5.68
C GLY A 72 4.90 -7.88 7.11
N GLY A 73 3.86 -7.60 7.89
CA GLY A 73 3.97 -7.10 9.25
C GLY A 73 4.10 -5.57 9.37
N GLU A 74 4.16 -4.84 8.26
CA GLU A 74 4.18 -3.37 8.30
C GLU A 74 2.82 -2.79 8.71
N SER A 75 2.85 -1.56 9.22
CA SER A 75 1.64 -0.78 9.48
C SER A 75 0.94 -0.41 8.16
N LEU A 76 -0.37 -0.61 8.12
CA LEU A 76 -1.21 -0.22 6.99
C LEU A 76 -1.07 1.28 6.68
N GLU A 77 -1.12 2.11 7.69
CA GLU A 77 -1.00 3.57 7.56
C GLU A 77 0.37 3.97 7.02
N ASP A 78 1.44 3.45 7.59
CA ASP A 78 2.81 3.81 7.21
C ASP A 78 3.11 3.43 5.77
N TYR A 79 2.73 2.22 5.36
CA TYR A 79 2.90 1.77 3.98
C TYR A 79 2.07 2.62 3.01
N SER A 80 0.80 2.85 3.34
CA SER A 80 -0.12 3.60 2.48
C SER A 80 0.33 5.05 2.28
N ILE A 81 0.82 5.70 3.34
CA ILE A 81 1.36 7.07 3.28
C ILE A 81 2.61 7.12 2.41
N ARG A 82 3.54 6.18 2.57
CA ARG A 82 4.76 6.11 1.75
C ARG A 82 4.42 5.90 0.28
N LEU A 83 3.47 5.00 -0.01
CA LEU A 83 3.02 4.74 -1.37
C LEU A 83 2.36 5.98 -1.98
N ALA A 84 1.47 6.63 -1.27
CA ALA A 84 0.80 7.84 -1.73
C ALA A 84 1.80 8.97 -2.05
N LYS A 85 2.81 9.14 -1.21
CA LYS A 85 3.88 10.12 -1.44
C LYS A 85 4.74 9.78 -2.67
N ALA A 86 5.02 8.50 -2.89
CA ALA A 86 5.82 8.06 -4.03
C ALA A 86 5.08 8.13 -5.35
N TRP A 87 3.80 7.77 -5.34
CA TRP A 87 3.02 7.66 -6.57
C TRP A 87 2.44 8.99 -7.06
N ARG A 88 2.12 9.90 -6.17
CA ARG A 88 1.58 11.24 -6.48
C ARG A 88 0.43 11.18 -7.49
N ILE A 89 -0.56 10.34 -7.20
CA ILE A 89 -1.74 10.18 -8.04
C ILE A 89 -2.54 11.49 -8.03
N GLY A 90 -3.01 11.89 -9.20
CA GLY A 90 -3.74 13.13 -9.40
C GLY A 90 -3.01 14.10 -10.32
N GLN A 91 -3.73 15.12 -10.76
CA GLN A 91 -3.16 16.16 -11.59
C GLN A 91 -2.31 17.10 -10.74
N LYS A 92 -1.13 17.46 -11.24
CA LYS A 92 -0.23 18.37 -10.55
C LYS A 92 -0.92 19.72 -10.28
N GLY A 93 -0.91 20.12 -9.00
CA GLY A 93 -1.53 21.36 -8.54
C GLY A 93 -3.01 21.22 -8.17
N LEU A 94 -3.71 20.16 -8.61
CA LEU A 94 -5.09 19.88 -8.22
C LEU A 94 -5.19 18.87 -7.08
N ASP A 95 -4.19 18.04 -6.89
CA ASP A 95 -4.11 17.00 -5.84
C ASP A 95 -5.40 16.18 -5.75
N ASN A 96 -5.95 15.81 -6.90
CA ASN A 96 -7.25 15.17 -7.07
C ASN A 96 -7.15 13.66 -7.31
N GLY A 97 -6.17 13.03 -6.69
CA GLY A 97 -5.96 11.59 -6.75
C GLY A 97 -6.53 10.85 -5.54
N VAL A 98 -7.00 9.64 -5.79
CA VAL A 98 -7.45 8.70 -4.76
C VAL A 98 -6.78 7.36 -5.02
N ILE A 99 -6.22 6.75 -3.98
CA ILE A 99 -5.65 5.41 -4.06
C ILE A 99 -6.45 4.49 -3.14
N PHE A 100 -7.00 3.43 -3.71
CA PHE A 100 -7.64 2.37 -2.97
C PHE A 100 -6.67 1.19 -2.83
N LEU A 101 -6.24 0.91 -1.59
CA LEU A 101 -5.30 -0.17 -1.29
C LEU A 101 -6.03 -1.35 -0.68
N VAL A 102 -5.68 -2.54 -1.14
CA VAL A 102 -6.17 -3.82 -0.62
C VAL A 102 -5.00 -4.72 -0.32
N PHE A 103 -4.99 -5.32 0.86
CA PHE A 103 -4.01 -6.33 1.30
C PHE A 103 -4.76 -7.63 1.58
N VAL A 104 -4.65 -8.58 0.66
CA VAL A 104 -5.49 -9.78 0.61
C VAL A 104 -5.30 -10.66 1.84
N ASP A 105 -4.07 -11.02 2.16
CA ASP A 105 -3.78 -11.93 3.28
C ASP A 105 -4.09 -11.30 4.64
N ASP A 106 -3.86 -10.01 4.77
CA ASP A 106 -4.13 -9.26 6.01
C ASP A 106 -5.60 -8.88 6.18
N ARG A 107 -6.39 -9.01 5.12
CA ARG A 107 -7.80 -8.55 5.06
C ARG A 107 -7.94 -7.09 5.48
N LYS A 108 -7.06 -6.25 4.95
CA LYS A 108 -7.03 -4.81 5.25
C LYS A 108 -7.21 -4.01 3.97
N MET A 109 -7.89 -2.89 4.10
CA MET A 109 -8.14 -1.94 3.03
C MET A 109 -7.96 -0.52 3.54
N ARG A 110 -7.55 0.37 2.64
CA ARG A 110 -7.41 1.79 2.95
C ARG A 110 -7.64 2.63 1.71
N ILE A 111 -8.17 3.82 1.91
CA ILE A 111 -8.29 4.86 0.89
C ILE A 111 -7.36 6.01 1.27
N GLU A 112 -6.42 6.33 0.41
CA GLU A 112 -5.59 7.53 0.49
C GLU A 112 -6.16 8.59 -0.44
N VAL A 113 -6.34 9.80 0.07
CA VAL A 113 -7.02 10.89 -0.63
C VAL A 113 -6.06 12.06 -0.80
N GLY A 114 -5.96 12.57 -2.03
CA GLY A 114 -5.19 13.77 -2.31
C GLY A 114 -5.79 15.03 -1.65
N TYR A 115 -4.94 16.00 -1.38
CA TYR A 115 -5.32 17.24 -0.69
C TYR A 115 -6.51 17.96 -1.32
N GLY A 116 -6.60 17.96 -2.65
CA GLY A 116 -7.69 18.61 -3.36
C GLY A 116 -9.07 18.00 -3.15
N LEU A 117 -9.13 16.78 -2.61
CA LEU A 117 -10.37 16.05 -2.36
C LEU A 117 -10.69 15.83 -0.88
N GLU A 118 -9.80 16.22 0.04
CA GLU A 118 -9.97 15.95 1.48
C GLU A 118 -11.26 16.56 2.07
N SER A 119 -11.69 17.71 1.57
CA SER A 119 -12.93 18.34 2.01
C SER A 119 -14.19 17.61 1.53
N LYS A 120 -14.09 16.84 0.44
CA LYS A 120 -15.20 16.07 -0.14
C LYS A 120 -15.18 14.61 0.30
N LEU A 121 -14.00 14.05 0.39
CA LEU A 121 -13.77 12.68 0.85
C LEU A 121 -12.93 12.73 2.13
N THR A 122 -13.60 12.93 3.26
CA THR A 122 -12.97 12.98 4.59
C THR A 122 -12.56 11.58 5.04
N ASP A 123 -11.66 11.49 6.02
CA ASP A 123 -11.25 10.21 6.61
C ASP A 123 -12.45 9.43 7.17
N ALA A 124 -13.41 10.14 7.78
CA ALA A 124 -14.64 9.51 8.31
C ALA A 124 -15.48 8.90 7.19
N LEU A 125 -15.65 9.61 6.06
CA LEU A 125 -16.40 9.12 4.92
C LEU A 125 -15.69 7.97 4.23
N ALA A 126 -14.37 8.05 4.06
CA ALA A 126 -13.56 6.96 3.51
C ALA A 126 -13.68 5.69 4.36
N SER A 127 -13.61 5.80 5.67
CA SER A 127 -13.81 4.68 6.59
C SER A 127 -15.21 4.10 6.50
N GLN A 128 -16.23 4.94 6.34
CA GLN A 128 -17.62 4.50 6.16
C GLN A 128 -17.80 3.72 4.87
N ILE A 129 -17.25 4.20 3.75
CA ILE A 129 -17.27 3.50 2.46
C ILE A 129 -16.65 2.11 2.58
N LEU A 130 -15.49 2.01 3.21
CA LEU A 130 -14.82 0.73 3.40
C LEU A 130 -15.65 -0.26 4.23
N ARG A 131 -16.37 0.22 5.25
CA ARG A 131 -17.20 -0.63 6.10
C ARG A 131 -18.52 -1.06 5.46
N GLN A 132 -19.15 -0.18 4.68
CA GLN A 132 -20.50 -0.39 4.18
C GLN A 132 -20.55 -0.93 2.76
N ASP A 133 -19.63 -0.48 1.91
CA ASP A 133 -19.71 -0.74 0.47
C ASP A 133 -18.69 -1.77 -0.02
N VAL A 134 -17.65 -2.04 0.75
CA VAL A 134 -16.52 -2.87 0.32
C VAL A 134 -16.28 -4.07 1.24
N ALA A 135 -16.57 -3.97 2.53
CA ALA A 135 -16.27 -5.00 3.53
C ALA A 135 -17.16 -6.25 3.44
#